data_8f87c0afe79b75ab64479e1d9b5e7287
#
_entry.id   8f87c0afe79b75ab64479e1d9b5e7287
#
_cell.length_a   1.000
_cell.length_b   1.000
_cell.length_c   1.000
_cell.angle_alpha   90.00
_cell.angle_beta   90.00
_cell.angle_gamma   90.00
#
_symmetry.space_group_name_H-M   'P 1'
#
loop_
_entity.id
_entity.type
_entity.pdbx_description
1 polymer ?
#
loop_
_entity_poly.entity_id
_entity_poly.type
_entity_poly.pdbx_seq_one_letter_code
_entity_poly.pdbx_strand_id
1 'polypeptide(L)'
;RRSVKVADLSEFWRGEDEIKLLDPNLLACPDHEALLEQLAASRALVDFTQGLDIRLTNPDNIALLNRVRTKAVHFAWDNPEEDLTEHFKRFVAHTAIRSDRNRRVYVLTNYGSTHEQDLYRVNTLRALGYDPYVMIYERPTAPKITRHLQRWVNNKRIFHTVKDFKDYAPMKKEVH
;
A
#
# COMPACT_ATOMS: atom_id res chain seq x y z
N ARG A 1 16.01 -1.54 -11.82
CA ARG A 1 15.73 -0.88 -13.12
C ARG A 1 15.26 0.53 -12.84
N ARG A 2 15.73 1.50 -13.61
CA ARG A 2 15.33 2.90 -13.48
C ARG A 2 14.01 3.10 -14.25
N SER A 3 12.98 3.68 -13.60
CA SER A 3 11.76 4.07 -14.28
C SER A 3 12.05 5.25 -15.22
N VAL A 4 11.52 5.23 -16.42
CA VAL A 4 11.66 6.30 -17.41
C VAL A 4 10.30 6.64 -17.98
N LYS A 5 10.07 7.92 -18.26
CA LYS A 5 8.88 8.36 -18.98
C LYS A 5 8.95 7.85 -20.44
N VAL A 6 7.88 7.21 -20.87
CA VAL A 6 7.76 6.67 -22.25
C VAL A 6 6.93 7.62 -23.13
N ALA A 7 5.88 8.21 -22.55
CA ALA A 7 4.95 9.09 -23.28
C ALA A 7 4.29 10.09 -22.33
N ASP A 8 3.70 11.14 -22.89
CA ASP A 8 2.81 12.04 -22.15
C ASP A 8 1.40 11.43 -22.06
N LEU A 9 0.66 11.78 -21.00
CA LEU A 9 -0.71 11.28 -20.80
C LEU A 9 -1.61 11.56 -22.00
N SER A 10 -1.45 12.72 -22.63
CA SER A 10 -2.21 13.14 -23.81
C SER A 10 -2.04 12.25 -25.04
N GLU A 11 -0.98 11.46 -25.09
CA GLU A 11 -0.72 10.58 -26.24
C GLU A 11 -1.64 9.34 -26.25
N PHE A 12 -2.09 8.88 -25.08
CA PHE A 12 -2.92 7.66 -24.97
C PHE A 12 -4.25 7.85 -24.24
N TRP A 13 -4.38 8.85 -23.35
CA TRP A 13 -5.63 9.18 -22.66
C TRP A 13 -6.56 10.01 -23.57
N ARG A 14 -7.82 9.66 -23.64
CA ARG A 14 -8.82 10.25 -24.53
C ARG A 14 -9.98 10.94 -23.79
N GLY A 15 -9.82 11.14 -22.46
CA GLY A 15 -10.85 11.78 -21.63
C GLY A 15 -11.67 10.79 -20.80
N GLU A 16 -11.16 9.57 -20.59
CA GLU A 16 -11.80 8.59 -19.71
C GLU A 16 -11.88 9.10 -18.27
N ASP A 17 -12.98 8.75 -17.59
CA ASP A 17 -13.24 9.17 -16.21
C ASP A 17 -12.32 8.52 -15.18
N GLU A 18 -11.77 7.34 -15.47
CA GLU A 18 -10.84 6.60 -14.61
C GLU A 18 -9.55 6.27 -15.35
N ILE A 19 -8.42 6.40 -14.63
CA ILE A 19 -7.09 5.97 -15.08
C ILE A 19 -6.54 4.96 -14.06
N LYS A 20 -6.16 3.78 -14.54
CA LYS A 20 -5.37 2.82 -13.74
C LYS A 20 -3.92 2.88 -14.18
N LEU A 21 -3.04 3.28 -13.27
CA LEU A 21 -1.61 3.28 -13.50
C LEU A 21 -1.03 1.90 -13.19
N LEU A 22 -0.36 1.33 -14.18
CA LEU A 22 0.32 0.04 -14.08
C LEU A 22 1.84 0.19 -14.02
N ASP A 23 2.30 1.42 -13.81
CA ASP A 23 3.72 1.71 -13.62
C ASP A 23 4.22 1.10 -12.32
N PRO A 24 5.34 0.38 -12.34
CA PRO A 24 5.82 -0.33 -11.16
C PRO A 24 6.27 0.62 -10.03
N ASN A 25 6.67 1.85 -10.34
CA ASN A 25 7.00 2.88 -9.36
C ASN A 25 7.10 4.25 -10.03
N LEU A 26 6.01 4.99 -10.09
CA LEU A 26 5.97 6.32 -10.71
C LEU A 26 6.98 7.28 -10.08
N LEU A 27 7.11 7.28 -8.74
CA LEU A 27 8.01 8.22 -8.03
C LEU A 27 9.50 7.98 -8.30
N ALA A 28 9.89 6.83 -8.84
CA ALA A 28 11.25 6.57 -9.27
C ALA A 28 11.57 7.14 -10.66
N CYS A 29 10.57 7.64 -11.37
CA CYS A 29 10.77 8.34 -12.65
C CYS A 29 11.29 9.76 -12.40
N PRO A 30 12.35 10.21 -13.07
CA PRO A 30 12.83 11.60 -12.95
C PRO A 30 11.74 12.63 -13.29
N ASP A 31 10.85 12.28 -14.24
CA ASP A 31 9.77 13.17 -14.71
C ASP A 31 8.46 12.99 -13.90
N HIS A 32 8.50 12.38 -12.70
CA HIS A 32 7.29 12.06 -11.93
C HIS A 32 6.46 13.30 -11.56
N GLU A 33 7.08 14.44 -11.33
CA GLU A 33 6.37 15.69 -11.03
C GLU A 33 5.50 16.12 -12.22
N ALA A 34 6.09 16.17 -13.42
CA ALA A 34 5.36 16.52 -14.64
C ALA A 34 4.23 15.51 -14.94
N LEU A 35 4.45 14.22 -14.66
CA LEU A 35 3.42 13.19 -14.82
C LEU A 35 2.28 13.35 -13.80
N LEU A 36 2.59 13.70 -12.55
CA LEU A 36 1.58 14.00 -11.53
C LEU A 36 0.77 15.25 -11.90
N GLU A 37 1.41 16.28 -12.48
CA GLU A 37 0.70 17.46 -12.96
C GLU A 37 -0.26 17.15 -14.13
N GLN A 38 0.14 16.30 -15.07
CA GLN A 38 -0.73 15.83 -16.14
C GLN A 38 -1.94 15.05 -15.60
N LEU A 39 -1.70 14.17 -14.62
CA LEU A 39 -2.77 13.42 -13.95
C LEU A 39 -3.73 14.36 -13.20
N ALA A 40 -3.22 15.39 -12.53
CA ALA A 40 -4.04 16.37 -11.85
C ALA A 40 -4.89 17.20 -12.84
N ALA A 41 -4.29 17.61 -13.97
CA ALA A 41 -4.97 18.35 -15.03
C ALA A 41 -6.07 17.53 -15.72
N SER A 42 -5.92 16.22 -15.82
CA SER A 42 -6.91 15.33 -16.45
C SER A 42 -8.26 15.31 -15.70
N ARG A 43 -8.25 15.56 -14.38
CA ARG A 43 -9.40 15.41 -13.46
C ARG A 43 -10.00 13.99 -13.42
N ALA A 44 -9.39 13.01 -14.06
CA ALA A 44 -9.80 11.62 -14.00
C ALA A 44 -9.58 11.06 -12.58
N LEU A 45 -10.33 10.05 -12.23
CA LEU A 45 -10.15 9.30 -10.98
C LEU A 45 -8.98 8.32 -11.14
N VAL A 46 -7.85 8.56 -10.46
CA VAL A 46 -6.60 7.83 -10.67
C VAL A 46 -6.41 6.76 -9.59
N ASP A 47 -6.16 5.53 -10.04
CA ASP A 47 -5.77 4.39 -9.20
C ASP A 47 -4.29 4.06 -9.46
N PHE A 48 -3.44 4.26 -8.44
CA PHE A 48 -2.01 3.92 -8.48
C PHE A 48 -1.83 2.43 -8.14
N THR A 49 -2.30 1.55 -9.02
CA THR A 49 -2.54 0.13 -8.78
C THR A 49 -1.27 -0.68 -8.47
N GLN A 50 -0.16 -0.40 -9.16
CA GLN A 50 1.09 -1.14 -8.99
C GLN A 50 1.93 -0.64 -7.80
N GLY A 51 1.53 0.50 -7.25
CA GLY A 51 2.13 1.03 -6.05
C GLY A 51 3.17 2.13 -6.27
N LEU A 52 3.43 2.82 -5.18
CA LEU A 52 4.44 3.87 -5.04
C LEU A 52 5.45 3.42 -3.99
N ASP A 53 6.71 3.76 -4.16
CA ASP A 53 7.71 3.52 -3.12
C ASP A 53 7.56 4.60 -2.04
N ILE A 54 7.13 4.20 -0.85
CA ILE A 54 6.92 5.11 0.29
C ILE A 54 8.19 5.88 0.68
N ARG A 55 9.37 5.31 0.44
CA ARG A 55 10.68 5.92 0.74
C ARG A 55 10.95 7.15 -0.12
N LEU A 56 10.40 7.18 -1.33
CA LEU A 56 10.55 8.29 -2.28
C LEU A 56 9.56 9.41 -2.06
N THR A 57 8.60 9.23 -1.15
CA THR A 57 7.65 10.30 -0.82
C THR A 57 8.32 11.42 -0.03
N ASN A 58 8.04 12.65 -0.40
CA ASN A 58 8.45 13.87 0.26
C ASN A 58 7.29 14.88 0.27
N PRO A 59 7.37 16.00 1.03
CA PRO A 59 6.29 16.97 1.07
C PRO A 59 5.88 17.51 -0.30
N ASP A 60 6.83 17.70 -1.23
CA ASP A 60 6.58 18.31 -2.53
C ASP A 60 5.79 17.37 -3.44
N ASN A 61 6.24 16.11 -3.59
CA ASN A 61 5.51 15.15 -4.43
C ASN A 61 4.18 14.69 -3.79
N ILE A 62 4.06 14.70 -2.45
CA ILE A 62 2.77 14.49 -1.76
C ILE A 62 1.82 15.66 -2.05
N ALA A 63 2.31 16.91 -2.08
CA ALA A 63 1.49 18.06 -2.44
C ALA A 63 0.96 17.96 -3.89
N LEU A 64 1.79 17.51 -4.83
CA LEU A 64 1.35 17.22 -6.20
C LEU A 64 0.33 16.09 -6.25
N LEU A 65 0.57 14.99 -5.53
CA LEU A 65 -0.36 13.87 -5.43
C LEU A 65 -1.72 14.30 -4.84
N ASN A 66 -1.74 15.25 -3.91
CA ASN A 66 -2.96 15.81 -3.33
C ASN A 66 -3.81 16.59 -4.35
N ARG A 67 -3.23 17.03 -5.46
CA ARG A 67 -3.96 17.70 -6.57
C ARG A 67 -4.61 16.68 -7.51
N VAL A 68 -4.12 15.44 -7.53
CA VAL A 68 -4.70 14.35 -8.32
C VAL A 68 -5.98 13.85 -7.65
N ARG A 69 -7.04 13.65 -8.42
CA ARG A 69 -8.25 12.99 -7.94
C ARG A 69 -7.98 11.51 -7.74
N THR A 70 -7.45 11.15 -6.57
CA THR A 70 -6.93 9.81 -6.28
C THR A 70 -8.02 8.87 -5.76
N LYS A 71 -8.20 7.73 -6.41
CA LYS A 71 -9.06 6.62 -5.98
C LYS A 71 -8.39 5.80 -4.88
N ALA A 72 -7.16 5.36 -5.13
CA ALA A 72 -6.35 4.65 -4.17
C ALA A 72 -4.86 4.81 -4.48
N VAL A 73 -4.05 4.76 -3.44
CA VAL A 73 -2.60 4.58 -3.50
C VAL A 73 -2.25 3.24 -2.88
N HIS A 74 -1.29 2.58 -3.48
CA HIS A 74 -0.75 1.32 -3.00
C HIS A 74 0.73 1.49 -2.68
N PHE A 75 1.17 0.89 -1.58
CA PHE A 75 2.56 0.81 -1.16
C PHE A 75 2.90 -0.65 -0.87
N ALA A 76 4.17 -0.93 -0.59
CA ALA A 76 4.62 -2.23 -0.13
C ALA A 76 5.57 -2.08 1.08
N TRP A 77 5.49 -3.03 2.00
CA TRP A 77 6.44 -3.23 3.08
C TRP A 77 6.87 -4.69 3.10
N ASP A 78 7.80 -5.03 2.20
CA ASP A 78 8.18 -6.41 1.93
C ASP A 78 9.39 -6.85 2.77
N ASN A 79 10.36 -5.95 2.99
CA ASN A 79 11.55 -6.27 3.78
C ASN A 79 11.26 -6.16 5.28
N PRO A 80 11.32 -7.27 6.06
CA PRO A 80 11.05 -7.25 7.50
C PRO A 80 12.17 -6.56 8.32
N GLU A 81 13.37 -6.44 7.76
CA GLU A 81 14.53 -5.80 8.43
C GLU A 81 14.53 -4.27 8.24
N GLU A 82 13.70 -3.75 7.35
CA GLU A 82 13.60 -2.31 7.08
C GLU A 82 12.37 -1.73 7.80
N ASP A 83 12.60 -0.81 8.74
CA ASP A 83 11.50 -0.10 9.40
C ASP A 83 11.08 1.12 8.56
N LEU A 84 9.91 1.04 7.95
CA LEU A 84 9.32 2.11 7.13
C LEU A 84 8.33 3.00 7.92
N THR A 85 8.22 2.84 9.23
CA THR A 85 7.24 3.53 10.08
C THR A 85 7.27 5.04 9.90
N GLU A 86 8.44 5.67 9.90
CA GLU A 86 8.56 7.12 9.76
C GLU A 86 8.17 7.62 8.36
N HIS A 87 8.40 6.82 7.32
CA HIS A 87 7.93 7.16 5.97
C HIS A 87 6.40 7.14 5.89
N PHE A 88 5.76 6.12 6.46
CA PHE A 88 4.31 6.03 6.54
C PHE A 88 3.70 7.15 7.38
N LYS A 89 4.27 7.51 8.53
CA LYS A 89 3.85 8.65 9.37
C LYS A 89 3.90 9.96 8.58
N ARG A 90 5.03 10.22 7.89
CA ARG A 90 5.20 11.42 7.08
C ARG A 90 4.14 11.51 5.99
N PHE A 91 3.87 10.43 5.27
CA PHE A 91 2.85 10.42 4.22
C PHE A 91 1.47 10.74 4.78
N VAL A 92 1.06 10.11 5.87
CA VAL A 92 -0.25 10.38 6.52
C VAL A 92 -0.37 11.81 7.00
N ALA A 93 0.71 12.39 7.50
CA ALA A 93 0.71 13.77 7.97
C ALA A 93 0.47 14.81 6.87
N HIS A 94 0.86 14.51 5.62
CA HIS A 94 0.83 15.47 4.51
C HIS A 94 -0.21 15.15 3.43
N THR A 95 -0.74 13.91 3.40
CA THR A 95 -1.70 13.50 2.35
C THR A 95 -3.11 14.00 2.61
N ALA A 96 -3.81 14.39 1.52
CA ALA A 96 -5.25 14.66 1.53
C ALA A 96 -6.11 13.39 1.45
N ILE A 97 -5.53 12.22 1.18
CA ILE A 97 -6.24 10.94 1.11
C ILE A 97 -6.59 10.51 2.53
N ARG A 98 -7.85 10.71 2.95
CA ARG A 98 -8.28 10.52 4.35
C ARG A 98 -8.69 9.08 4.70
N SER A 99 -9.27 8.35 3.74
CA SER A 99 -9.74 6.99 3.99
C SER A 99 -8.58 6.00 4.04
N ASP A 100 -8.53 5.18 5.09
CA ASP A 100 -7.63 4.04 5.22
C ASP A 100 -7.75 3.08 4.02
N ARG A 101 -8.99 2.83 3.56
CA ARG A 101 -9.29 1.97 2.41
C ARG A 101 -8.63 2.41 1.10
N ASN A 102 -8.28 3.69 1.01
CA ASN A 102 -7.64 4.29 -0.16
C ASN A 102 -6.11 4.37 0.00
N ARG A 103 -5.57 3.99 1.16
CA ARG A 103 -4.14 3.91 1.47
C ARG A 103 -3.77 2.46 1.76
N ARG A 104 -3.56 1.67 0.72
CA ARG A 104 -3.29 0.24 0.84
C ARG A 104 -1.81 -0.05 0.93
N VAL A 105 -1.44 -1.06 1.73
CA VAL A 105 -0.05 -1.50 1.84
C VAL A 105 0.02 -3.01 1.74
N TYR A 106 0.72 -3.50 0.73
CA TYR A 106 1.05 -4.91 0.61
C TYR A 106 2.13 -5.27 1.62
N VAL A 107 1.94 -6.37 2.34
CA VAL A 107 2.91 -6.89 3.32
C VAL A 107 3.26 -8.31 2.91
N LEU A 108 4.47 -8.50 2.38
CA LEU A 108 4.97 -9.82 2.04
C LEU A 108 5.38 -10.55 3.32
N THR A 109 4.84 -11.74 3.53
CA THR A 109 5.07 -12.60 4.70
C THR A 109 5.67 -13.94 4.27
N ASN A 110 6.28 -14.68 5.20
CA ASN A 110 6.94 -15.95 4.90
C ASN A 110 8.12 -15.84 3.91
N TYR A 111 8.72 -14.64 3.81
CA TYR A 111 9.90 -14.38 2.98
C TYR A 111 11.01 -13.80 3.86
N GLY A 112 11.73 -14.69 4.57
CA GLY A 112 12.76 -14.29 5.53
C GLY A 112 12.24 -13.58 6.77
N SER A 113 10.92 -13.52 7.00
CA SER A 113 10.29 -12.88 8.15
C SER A 113 9.83 -13.86 9.19
N THR A 114 9.88 -13.44 10.46
CA THR A 114 9.18 -14.15 11.56
C THR A 114 7.72 -13.70 11.63
N HIS A 115 6.90 -14.48 12.35
CA HIS A 115 5.50 -14.10 12.57
C HIS A 115 5.37 -12.79 13.35
N GLU A 116 6.26 -12.54 14.30
CA GLU A 116 6.30 -11.33 15.11
C GLU A 116 6.58 -10.09 14.23
N GLN A 117 7.53 -10.20 13.30
CA GLN A 117 7.83 -9.14 12.33
C GLN A 117 6.66 -8.88 11.38
N ASP A 118 5.98 -9.93 10.93
CA ASP A 118 4.79 -9.82 10.09
C ASP A 118 3.65 -9.10 10.83
N LEU A 119 3.40 -9.51 12.08
CA LEU A 119 2.37 -8.92 12.92
C LEU A 119 2.68 -7.47 13.30
N TYR A 120 3.96 -7.17 13.59
CA TYR A 120 4.44 -5.80 13.83
C TYR A 120 4.09 -4.87 12.66
N ARG A 121 4.47 -5.24 11.42
CA ARG A 121 4.20 -4.43 10.23
C ARG A 121 2.70 -4.19 10.03
N VAL A 122 1.89 -5.24 10.18
CA VAL A 122 0.42 -5.15 10.06
C VAL A 122 -0.17 -4.21 11.11
N ASN A 123 0.23 -4.35 12.37
CA ASN A 123 -0.30 -3.55 13.48
C ASN A 123 0.14 -2.08 13.38
N THR A 124 1.39 -1.84 12.98
CA THR A 124 1.92 -0.50 12.75
C THR A 124 1.14 0.21 11.64
N LEU A 125 0.92 -0.45 10.50
CA LEU A 125 0.14 0.11 9.39
C LEU A 125 -1.30 0.41 9.82
N ARG A 126 -1.94 -0.49 10.55
CA ARG A 126 -3.29 -0.28 11.10
C ARG A 126 -3.34 0.94 12.02
N ALA A 127 -2.38 1.05 12.95
CA ALA A 127 -2.32 2.17 13.89
C ALA A 127 -2.14 3.52 13.19
N LEU A 128 -1.42 3.52 12.07
CA LEU A 128 -1.20 4.70 11.23
C LEU A 128 -2.36 4.98 10.24
N GLY A 129 -3.42 4.16 10.26
CA GLY A 129 -4.59 4.35 9.41
C GLY A 129 -4.38 3.95 7.96
N TYR A 130 -3.60 2.91 7.72
CA TYR A 130 -3.50 2.23 6.43
C TYR A 130 -4.36 0.97 6.39
N ASP A 131 -4.63 0.49 5.17
CA ASP A 131 -5.30 -0.78 4.91
C ASP A 131 -4.26 -1.85 4.49
N PRO A 132 -3.69 -2.63 5.43
CA PRO A 132 -2.72 -3.65 5.08
C PRO A 132 -3.38 -4.80 4.30
N TYR A 133 -2.61 -5.38 3.38
CA TYR A 133 -2.99 -6.58 2.64
C TYR A 133 -1.84 -7.59 2.66
N VAL A 134 -2.03 -8.72 3.31
CA VAL A 134 -1.01 -9.75 3.49
C VAL A 134 -0.91 -10.64 2.27
N MET A 135 0.29 -10.70 1.70
CA MET A 135 0.70 -11.64 0.66
C MET A 135 1.63 -12.68 1.27
N ILE A 136 1.42 -13.96 0.95
CA ILE A 136 2.25 -15.04 1.48
C ILE A 136 3.16 -15.57 0.38
N TYR A 137 4.47 -15.47 0.60
CA TYR A 137 5.46 -16.14 -0.24
C TYR A 137 5.31 -17.67 -0.06
N GLU A 138 5.32 -18.41 -1.16
CA GLU A 138 5.15 -19.88 -1.18
C GLU A 138 4.00 -20.37 -0.27
N ARG A 139 2.83 -19.82 -0.46
CA ARG A 139 1.63 -20.07 0.34
C ARG A 139 1.32 -21.56 0.63
N PRO A 140 1.58 -22.52 -0.29
CA PRO A 140 1.32 -23.95 -0.01
C PRO A 140 2.14 -24.50 1.16
N THR A 141 3.37 -24.04 1.33
CA THR A 141 4.31 -24.48 2.38
C THR A 141 4.30 -23.60 3.63
N ALA A 142 3.60 -22.44 3.56
CA ALA A 142 3.57 -21.49 4.65
C ALA A 142 2.98 -22.06 5.95
N PRO A 143 3.49 -21.65 7.11
CA PRO A 143 2.94 -22.05 8.42
C PRO A 143 1.45 -21.72 8.53
N LYS A 144 0.73 -22.51 9.33
CA LYS A 144 -0.70 -22.31 9.56
C LYS A 144 -0.99 -20.92 10.15
N ILE A 145 -0.14 -20.47 11.08
CA ILE A 145 -0.26 -19.14 11.69
C ILE A 145 -0.20 -18.00 10.65
N THR A 146 0.67 -18.10 9.65
CA THR A 146 0.77 -17.10 8.56
C THR A 146 -0.49 -17.10 7.70
N ARG A 147 -1.07 -18.27 7.41
CA ARG A 147 -2.36 -18.35 6.69
C ARG A 147 -3.52 -17.78 7.51
N HIS A 148 -3.49 -17.93 8.84
CA HIS A 148 -4.45 -17.29 9.75
C HIS A 148 -4.27 -15.78 9.77
N LEU A 149 -3.03 -15.28 9.81
CA LEU A 149 -2.73 -13.85 9.72
C LEU A 149 -3.29 -13.25 8.43
N GLN A 150 -3.02 -13.89 7.27
CA GLN A 150 -3.57 -13.45 5.99
C GLN A 150 -5.10 -13.39 6.04
N ARG A 151 -5.75 -14.42 6.55
CA ARG A 151 -7.22 -14.47 6.61
C ARG A 151 -7.79 -13.40 7.53
N TRP A 152 -7.16 -13.15 8.66
CA TRP A 152 -7.57 -12.10 9.59
C TRP A 152 -7.45 -10.72 8.95
N VAL A 153 -6.31 -10.39 8.34
CA VAL A 153 -6.03 -9.08 7.74
C VAL A 153 -6.85 -8.82 6.47
N ASN A 154 -6.89 -9.80 5.56
CA ASN A 154 -7.48 -9.60 4.24
C ASN A 154 -9.01 -9.68 4.26
N ASN A 155 -9.62 -10.31 5.27
CA ASN A 155 -11.05 -10.18 5.52
C ASN A 155 -11.32 -8.89 6.30
N LYS A 156 -11.64 -7.82 5.60
CA LYS A 156 -11.80 -6.49 6.18
C LYS A 156 -12.85 -6.43 7.28
N ARG A 157 -13.94 -7.21 7.18
CA ARG A 157 -14.94 -7.29 8.25
C ARG A 157 -14.32 -7.85 9.54
N ILE A 158 -13.57 -8.94 9.44
CA ILE A 158 -12.87 -9.53 10.61
C ILE A 158 -11.83 -8.55 11.13
N PHE A 159 -10.99 -7.99 10.26
CA PHE A 159 -9.92 -7.08 10.64
C PHE A 159 -10.41 -5.84 11.39
N HIS A 160 -11.57 -5.28 11.01
CA HIS A 160 -12.16 -4.13 11.71
C HIS A 160 -12.83 -4.50 13.03
N THR A 161 -13.39 -5.72 13.16
CA THR A 161 -14.11 -6.14 14.37
C THR A 161 -13.21 -6.81 15.42
N VAL A 162 -12.25 -7.63 14.98
CA VAL A 162 -11.29 -8.31 15.85
C VAL A 162 -10.01 -7.49 15.92
N LYS A 163 -9.79 -6.78 17.01
CA LYS A 163 -8.69 -5.83 17.15
C LYS A 163 -7.32 -6.48 17.34
N ASP A 164 -7.28 -7.59 18.04
CA ASP A 164 -6.03 -8.29 18.32
C ASP A 164 -6.04 -9.66 17.62
N PHE A 165 -4.93 -10.02 16.98
CA PHE A 165 -4.80 -11.30 16.27
C PHE A 165 -5.01 -12.50 17.20
N LYS A 166 -4.56 -12.43 18.47
CA LYS A 166 -4.79 -13.48 19.47
C LYS A 166 -6.28 -13.75 19.74
N ASP A 167 -7.15 -12.74 19.49
CA ASP A 167 -8.59 -12.88 19.66
C ASP A 167 -9.31 -13.42 18.42
N TYR A 168 -8.59 -13.60 17.34
CA TYR A 168 -9.13 -14.22 16.13
C TYR A 168 -9.53 -15.67 16.40
N ALA A 169 -10.78 -16.05 16.13
CA ALA A 169 -11.37 -17.30 16.58
C ALA A 169 -10.59 -18.59 16.25
N PRO A 170 -9.93 -18.75 15.07
CA PRO A 170 -9.06 -19.89 14.79
C PRO A 170 -7.86 -19.98 15.73
N MET A 171 -7.35 -18.85 16.26
CA MET A 171 -6.24 -18.84 17.22
C MET A 171 -6.67 -19.29 18.61
N LYS A 172 -7.92 -18.93 19.03
CA LYS A 172 -8.47 -19.35 20.33
C LYS A 172 -8.61 -20.87 20.48
N LYS A 173 -8.74 -21.61 19.36
CA LYS A 173 -8.89 -23.08 19.35
C LYS A 173 -7.55 -23.84 19.45
N GLU A 174 -6.42 -23.16 19.34
CA GLU A 174 -5.07 -23.76 19.36
C GLU A 174 -4.41 -23.69 20.75
N VAL A 175 -5.02 -23.00 21.71
CA VAL A 175 -4.49 -22.79 23.08
C VAL A 175 -5.04 -23.83 24.10
N HIS A 176 -5.78 -24.85 23.62
CA HIS A 176 -6.34 -25.93 24.49
C HIS A 176 -5.81 -27.30 24.12
#